data_84bffb712e90075dcf5556301579c3d6
#
_entry.id   84bffb712e90075dcf5556301579c3d6
#
_cell.length_a   1.000
_cell.length_b   1.000
_cell.length_c   1.000
_cell.angle_alpha   90.00
_cell.angle_beta   90.00
_cell.angle_gamma   90.00
#
_symmetry.space_group_name_H-M   'P 1'
#
loop_
_entity.id
_entity.type
_entity.pdbx_description
1 polymer ?
#
loop_
_entity_poly.entity_id
_entity_poly.type
_entity_poly.pdbx_seq_one_letter_code
_entity_poly.pdbx_strand_id
1 'polypeptide(L)'
;MSLPARPIAVAALMSTLALPAAAEITAAEVWADWQRLVTSYGPTLTVGSEERTGDGLTLIDVAVEYDDPEEDLRVMATIPEIVFEERGDGTVEITVSSQYPVAVAGTDVETGLPYSFNLTARQPGLVTIASGDEGATRYDYLGPEVTASIDTIVVDGEEVDFDLLVGLNGLKGSYEATDGVPGSFVSMTDAEEFTITAEGVDPDDSAASFAIAMNVSDISSEGSGIVTALAGFGDMSTVLSSGFDTSWTVSHGAAEYTFAGANGAELFNLTTTSESGSLAGEIGPGGLVYEGGNTGLDVTLSSSDMPFPQVSFSMSEAMGRLAIPTLPAEEASDFGLMLRLAGLDIDEALWNLFDPAGQIPRDPATLLIDIAGQARWLVDVFDPDVTGEMGPDAV
;
A
#
# COMPACT_ATOMS: atom_id res chain seq x y z
N MET A 1 -68.16 45.15 43.23
CA MET A 1 -66.82 44.75 43.67
C MET A 1 -66.09 44.20 42.47
N SER A 2 -65.24 45.06 41.90
CA SER A 2 -64.50 44.82 40.67
C SER A 2 -63.13 44.34 41.02
N LEU A 3 -62.71 43.17 40.50
CA LEU A 3 -61.33 42.67 40.51
C LEU A 3 -60.60 43.07 39.23
N PRO A 4 -59.39 43.59 39.33
CA PRO A 4 -58.65 44.03 38.12
C PRO A 4 -57.95 42.87 37.44
N ALA A 5 -58.11 42.81 36.10
CA ALA A 5 -57.38 41.94 35.20
C ALA A 5 -55.88 42.31 35.14
N ARG A 6 -54.99 41.36 35.39
CA ARG A 6 -53.56 41.49 35.13
C ARG A 6 -53.25 40.91 33.76
N PRO A 7 -52.50 41.62 32.90
CA PRO A 7 -52.00 41.03 31.63
C PRO A 7 -50.81 40.12 31.89
N ILE A 8 -50.91 38.87 31.45
CA ILE A 8 -49.81 37.92 31.38
C ILE A 8 -48.97 38.25 30.12
N ALA A 9 -47.78 38.79 30.34
CA ALA A 9 -46.80 38.95 29.31
C ALA A 9 -46.17 37.57 29.02
N VAL A 10 -46.48 36.99 27.85
CA VAL A 10 -45.79 35.84 27.29
C VAL A 10 -44.45 36.33 26.71
N ALA A 11 -43.37 36.17 27.45
CA ALA A 11 -42.02 36.31 26.92
C ALA A 11 -41.72 35.08 26.09
N ALA A 12 -41.78 35.22 24.73
CA ALA A 12 -41.27 34.22 23.82
C ALA A 12 -39.73 34.21 23.97
N LEU A 13 -39.18 33.20 24.64
CA LEU A 13 -37.78 32.84 24.56
C LEU A 13 -37.51 32.31 23.14
N MET A 14 -36.99 33.13 22.29
CA MET A 14 -36.28 32.67 21.12
C MET A 14 -34.95 32.08 21.61
N SER A 15 -34.94 30.77 21.87
CA SER A 15 -33.73 29.99 21.94
C SER A 15 -33.17 29.93 20.52
N THR A 16 -32.24 30.80 20.20
CA THR A 16 -31.32 30.61 19.09
C THR A 16 -30.55 29.32 19.41
N LEU A 17 -30.93 28.24 18.77
CA LEU A 17 -30.07 27.07 18.65
C LEU A 17 -28.84 27.56 17.88
N ALA A 18 -27.80 27.97 18.60
CA ALA A 18 -26.47 28.00 18.05
C ALA A 18 -26.17 26.54 17.68
N LEU A 19 -26.34 26.18 16.42
CA LEU A 19 -25.69 25.01 15.88
C LEU A 19 -24.20 25.20 16.20
N PRO A 20 -23.51 24.19 16.70
CA PRO A 20 -22.06 24.26 16.75
C PRO A 20 -21.64 24.62 15.33
N ALA A 21 -20.90 25.74 15.14
CA ALA A 21 -20.20 25.98 13.92
C ALA A 21 -19.32 24.74 13.73
N ALA A 22 -19.64 23.90 12.77
CA ALA A 22 -18.69 22.93 12.29
C ALA A 22 -17.46 23.77 11.90
N ALA A 23 -16.28 23.40 12.33
CA ALA A 23 -15.07 24.03 11.84
C ALA A 23 -15.12 23.95 10.32
N GLU A 24 -15.06 25.10 9.66
CA GLU A 24 -15.11 25.21 8.22
C GLU A 24 -13.67 25.11 7.72
N ILE A 25 -13.33 24.04 7.02
CA ILE A 25 -12.06 23.96 6.31
C ILE A 25 -12.21 24.66 4.95
N THR A 26 -11.18 25.40 4.53
CA THR A 26 -11.18 26.12 3.27
C THR A 26 -10.34 25.43 2.20
N ALA A 27 -10.63 25.68 0.92
CA ALA A 27 -9.84 25.21 -0.21
C ALA A 27 -8.35 25.59 -0.09
N ALA A 28 -8.07 26.78 0.46
CA ALA A 28 -6.69 27.24 0.66
C ALA A 28 -5.95 26.49 1.77
N GLU A 29 -6.63 26.13 2.85
CA GLU A 29 -6.05 25.31 3.93
C GLU A 29 -5.77 23.91 3.46
N VAL A 30 -6.72 23.24 2.79
CA VAL A 30 -6.52 21.91 2.19
C VAL A 30 -5.34 21.89 1.23
N TRP A 31 -5.24 22.91 0.36
CA TRP A 31 -4.10 23.02 -0.54
C TRP A 31 -2.77 23.21 0.19
N ALA A 32 -2.74 24.03 1.22
CA ALA A 32 -1.55 24.22 2.04
C ALA A 32 -1.14 22.93 2.76
N ASP A 33 -2.09 22.11 3.20
CA ASP A 33 -1.84 20.79 3.79
C ASP A 33 -1.23 19.82 2.78
N TRP A 34 -1.78 19.76 1.58
CA TRP A 34 -1.22 18.93 0.51
C TRP A 34 0.19 19.36 0.12
N GLN A 35 0.45 20.66 0.02
CA GLN A 35 1.80 21.16 -0.25
C GLN A 35 2.79 20.74 0.84
N ARG A 36 2.40 20.85 2.11
CA ARG A 36 3.24 20.42 3.24
C ARG A 36 3.49 18.92 3.20
N LEU A 37 2.45 18.13 2.97
CA LEU A 37 2.54 16.69 2.91
C LEU A 37 3.50 16.24 1.79
N VAL A 38 3.26 16.67 0.55
CA VAL A 38 4.10 16.30 -0.60
C VAL A 38 5.56 16.69 -0.38
N THR A 39 5.81 17.92 0.05
CA THR A 39 7.19 18.40 0.23
C THR A 39 7.90 17.76 1.43
N SER A 40 7.17 17.26 2.43
CA SER A 40 7.76 16.56 3.57
C SER A 40 8.38 15.21 3.21
N TYR A 41 7.97 14.62 2.08
CA TYR A 41 8.53 13.38 1.53
C TYR A 41 9.69 13.60 0.54
N GLY A 42 10.08 14.86 0.31
CA GLY A 42 11.19 15.22 -0.58
C GLY A 42 10.83 15.72 -1.98
N PRO A 43 9.66 15.38 -2.58
CA PRO A 43 9.30 15.92 -3.89
C PRO A 43 9.19 17.45 -3.87
N THR A 44 9.47 18.05 -5.02
CA THR A 44 9.14 19.44 -5.32
C THR A 44 7.78 19.52 -5.99
N LEU A 45 7.04 20.59 -5.68
CA LEU A 45 5.71 20.83 -6.23
C LEU A 45 5.69 22.21 -6.86
N THR A 46 5.27 22.27 -8.14
CA THR A 46 5.11 23.53 -8.87
C THR A 46 3.71 23.60 -9.49
N VAL A 47 3.17 24.82 -9.59
CA VAL A 47 1.84 25.08 -10.16
C VAL A 47 1.97 26.08 -11.30
N GLY A 48 1.46 25.76 -12.46
CA GLY A 48 1.48 26.66 -13.63
C GLY A 48 0.63 27.90 -13.41
N SER A 49 -0.59 27.73 -12.91
CA SER A 49 -1.46 28.85 -12.51
C SER A 49 -2.45 28.47 -11.44
N GLU A 50 -2.82 29.44 -10.60
CA GLU A 50 -3.89 29.35 -9.60
C GLU A 50 -5.02 30.28 -9.96
N GLU A 51 -6.24 29.75 -10.02
CA GLU A 51 -7.46 30.53 -10.23
C GLU A 51 -8.36 30.42 -9.00
N ARG A 52 -8.69 31.57 -8.39
CA ARG A 52 -9.60 31.65 -7.24
C ARG A 52 -10.92 32.28 -7.65
N THR A 53 -12.00 31.58 -7.41
CA THR A 53 -13.36 32.04 -7.76
C THR A 53 -14.27 31.82 -6.56
N GLY A 54 -14.64 32.90 -5.86
CA GLY A 54 -15.58 32.81 -4.75
C GLY A 54 -15.20 31.73 -3.73
N ASP A 55 -15.86 30.59 -3.79
CA ASP A 55 -15.74 29.47 -2.87
C ASP A 55 -14.85 28.34 -3.46
N GLY A 56 -13.98 28.62 -4.44
CA GLY A 56 -13.18 27.61 -5.10
C GLY A 56 -11.73 28.02 -5.39
N LEU A 57 -10.86 27.01 -5.47
CA LEU A 57 -9.47 27.11 -5.91
C LEU A 57 -9.25 26.07 -7.01
N THR A 58 -8.84 26.53 -8.19
CA THR A 58 -8.43 25.65 -9.29
C THR A 58 -6.93 25.82 -9.54
N LEU A 59 -6.23 24.71 -9.59
CA LEU A 59 -4.82 24.63 -9.93
C LEU A 59 -4.67 24.03 -11.30
N ILE A 60 -3.88 24.68 -12.14
CA ILE A 60 -3.62 24.23 -13.52
C ILE A 60 -2.15 23.90 -13.67
N ASP A 61 -1.86 22.77 -14.38
CA ASP A 61 -0.52 22.27 -14.66
C ASP A 61 0.30 22.09 -13.38
N VAL A 62 -0.20 21.24 -12.49
CA VAL A 62 0.50 20.88 -11.24
C VAL A 62 1.54 19.82 -11.53
N ALA A 63 2.82 20.16 -11.36
CA ALA A 63 3.90 19.21 -11.50
C ALA A 63 4.47 18.81 -10.13
N VAL A 64 4.59 17.51 -9.92
CA VAL A 64 5.23 16.88 -8.76
C VAL A 64 6.50 16.19 -9.27
N GLU A 65 7.65 16.59 -8.77
CA GLU A 65 8.94 16.07 -9.20
C GLU A 65 9.73 15.57 -7.99
N TYR A 66 10.19 14.33 -8.09
CA TYR A 66 11.14 13.71 -7.17
C TYR A 66 12.43 13.44 -7.92
N ASP A 67 13.55 13.86 -7.35
CA ASP A 67 14.89 13.70 -7.92
C ASP A 67 15.79 13.13 -6.83
N ASP A 68 16.30 11.92 -7.05
CA ASP A 68 17.29 11.27 -6.22
C ASP A 68 18.63 11.19 -6.98
N PRO A 69 19.55 12.13 -6.72
CA PRO A 69 20.84 12.17 -7.42
C PRO A 69 21.80 11.06 -6.95
N GLU A 70 21.56 10.38 -5.84
CA GLU A 70 22.40 9.26 -5.38
C GLU A 70 22.08 7.98 -6.16
N GLU A 71 20.81 7.79 -6.50
CA GLU A 71 20.34 6.65 -7.31
C GLU A 71 20.12 7.01 -8.78
N ASP A 72 20.44 8.25 -9.20
CA ASP A 72 20.17 8.79 -10.54
C ASP A 72 18.71 8.52 -10.98
N LEU A 73 17.77 8.69 -10.05
CA LEU A 73 16.35 8.43 -10.27
C LEU A 73 15.57 9.75 -10.30
N ARG A 74 14.77 9.93 -11.33
CA ARG A 74 13.85 11.05 -11.46
C ARG A 74 12.43 10.56 -11.75
N VAL A 75 11.46 11.06 -11.00
CA VAL A 75 10.04 10.81 -11.20
C VAL A 75 9.30 12.14 -11.37
N MET A 76 8.48 12.27 -12.39
CA MET A 76 7.71 13.46 -12.68
C MET A 76 6.27 13.12 -13.04
N ALA A 77 5.32 13.65 -12.27
CA ALA A 77 3.90 13.61 -12.60
C ALA A 77 3.43 15.02 -13.00
N THR A 78 2.61 15.11 -14.05
CA THR A 78 2.00 16.38 -14.46
C THR A 78 0.49 16.22 -14.46
N ILE A 79 -0.16 16.86 -13.50
CA ILE A 79 -1.61 16.82 -13.31
C ILE A 79 -2.21 18.07 -13.98
N PRO A 80 -3.01 17.93 -15.04
CA PRO A 80 -3.54 19.08 -15.78
C PRO A 80 -4.37 20.03 -14.92
N GLU A 81 -5.22 19.48 -14.03
CA GLU A 81 -6.12 20.27 -13.20
C GLU A 81 -6.40 19.59 -11.86
N ILE A 82 -6.43 20.39 -10.79
CA ILE A 82 -6.97 20.02 -9.48
C ILE A 82 -7.95 21.12 -9.08
N VAL A 83 -9.18 20.73 -8.71
CA VAL A 83 -10.24 21.65 -8.29
C VAL A 83 -10.58 21.38 -6.84
N PHE A 84 -10.59 22.42 -6.02
CA PHE A 84 -11.08 22.45 -4.66
C PHE A 84 -12.31 23.33 -4.61
N GLU A 85 -13.45 22.77 -4.24
CA GLU A 85 -14.73 23.47 -4.16
C GLU A 85 -15.27 23.45 -2.73
N GLU A 86 -15.35 24.62 -2.10
CA GLU A 86 -15.92 24.77 -0.76
C GLU A 86 -17.43 24.54 -0.80
N ARG A 87 -17.91 23.64 0.03
CA ARG A 87 -19.32 23.30 0.13
C ARG A 87 -20.00 24.08 1.25
N GLY A 88 -21.28 24.35 1.12
CA GLY A 88 -22.04 25.08 2.12
C GLY A 88 -22.25 24.33 3.46
N ASP A 89 -21.71 23.14 3.62
CA ASP A 89 -21.69 22.33 4.84
C ASP A 89 -20.35 22.40 5.60
N GLY A 90 -19.42 23.24 5.14
CA GLY A 90 -18.10 23.41 5.77
C GLY A 90 -17.06 22.40 5.35
N THR A 91 -17.30 21.65 4.27
CA THR A 91 -16.34 20.70 3.67
C THR A 91 -15.80 21.21 2.35
N VAL A 92 -14.72 20.61 1.86
CA VAL A 92 -14.13 20.90 0.54
C VAL A 92 -14.18 19.65 -0.32
N GLU A 93 -14.82 19.73 -1.46
CA GLU A 93 -14.75 18.70 -2.48
C GLU A 93 -13.51 18.89 -3.35
N ILE A 94 -12.76 17.81 -3.58
CA ILE A 94 -11.53 17.82 -4.33
C ILE A 94 -11.70 16.86 -5.50
N THR A 95 -11.50 17.37 -6.71
CA THR A 95 -11.42 16.56 -7.93
C THR A 95 -10.10 16.79 -8.63
N VAL A 96 -9.54 15.72 -9.17
CA VAL A 96 -8.28 15.73 -9.90
C VAL A 96 -8.58 15.28 -11.33
N SER A 97 -7.82 15.76 -12.31
CA SER A 97 -7.94 15.30 -13.70
C SER A 97 -8.07 13.79 -13.76
N SER A 98 -9.02 13.31 -14.55
CA SER A 98 -9.34 11.88 -14.68
C SER A 98 -8.20 11.05 -15.25
N GLN A 99 -7.18 11.71 -15.83
CA GLN A 99 -6.02 11.09 -16.43
C GLN A 99 -4.85 12.07 -16.40
N TYR A 100 -3.65 11.55 -16.10
CA TYR A 100 -2.39 12.30 -16.19
C TYR A 100 -1.19 11.38 -16.41
N PRO A 101 -0.13 11.88 -17.08
CA PRO A 101 1.11 11.13 -17.29
C PRO A 101 2.02 11.17 -16.05
N VAL A 102 2.76 10.08 -15.88
CA VAL A 102 3.89 9.98 -14.95
C VAL A 102 5.11 9.48 -15.74
N ALA A 103 6.20 10.21 -15.70
CA ALA A 103 7.45 9.85 -16.33
C ALA A 103 8.47 9.45 -15.26
N VAL A 104 9.18 8.36 -15.49
CA VAL A 104 10.29 7.88 -14.65
C VAL A 104 11.51 7.73 -15.53
N ALA A 105 12.67 8.18 -15.07
CA ALA A 105 13.95 7.98 -15.74
C ALA A 105 15.04 7.76 -14.68
N GLY A 106 16.03 6.95 -15.03
CA GLY A 106 17.13 6.64 -14.13
C GLY A 106 18.23 5.86 -14.82
N THR A 107 19.21 5.45 -14.02
CA THR A 107 20.29 4.57 -14.43
C THR A 107 20.28 3.32 -13.55
N ASP A 108 20.29 2.16 -14.16
CA ASP A 108 20.37 0.90 -13.41
C ASP A 108 21.73 0.76 -12.72
N VAL A 109 21.73 0.54 -11.43
CA VAL A 109 22.94 0.57 -10.58
C VAL A 109 23.88 -0.59 -10.87
N GLU A 110 23.36 -1.74 -11.31
CA GLU A 110 24.16 -2.94 -11.57
C GLU A 110 24.77 -2.92 -12.97
N THR A 111 23.99 -2.51 -13.98
CA THR A 111 24.40 -2.53 -15.38
C THR A 111 24.96 -1.19 -15.85
N GLY A 112 24.63 -0.10 -15.17
CA GLY A 112 24.95 1.27 -15.59
C GLY A 112 24.18 1.73 -16.84
N LEU A 113 23.10 1.01 -17.22
CA LEU A 113 22.31 1.36 -18.39
C LEU A 113 21.21 2.37 -18.03
N PRO A 114 21.01 3.39 -18.85
CA PRO A 114 19.90 4.33 -18.66
C PRO A 114 18.57 3.66 -18.99
N TYR A 115 17.57 3.95 -18.19
CA TYR A 115 16.18 3.52 -18.44
C TYR A 115 15.21 4.68 -18.33
N SER A 116 14.09 4.56 -19.02
CA SER A 116 12.94 5.44 -18.81
C SER A 116 11.65 4.70 -19.11
N PHE A 117 10.58 5.05 -18.38
CA PHE A 117 9.25 4.59 -18.69
C PHE A 117 8.22 5.67 -18.45
N ASN A 118 7.17 5.64 -19.24
CA ASN A 118 6.02 6.51 -19.11
C ASN A 118 4.81 5.69 -18.68
N LEU A 119 4.09 6.22 -17.72
CA LEU A 119 2.86 5.66 -17.18
C LEU A 119 1.72 6.63 -17.45
N THR A 120 0.54 6.10 -17.64
CA THR A 120 -0.71 6.87 -17.56
C THR A 120 -1.49 6.43 -16.32
N ALA A 121 -1.69 7.37 -15.39
CA ALA A 121 -2.64 7.20 -14.29
C ALA A 121 -4.03 7.64 -14.75
N ARG A 122 -5.06 6.82 -14.46
CA ARG A 122 -6.47 7.13 -14.75
C ARG A 122 -7.30 6.93 -13.49
N GLN A 123 -8.18 7.88 -13.21
CA GLN A 123 -9.04 7.86 -12.02
C GLN A 123 -10.38 8.56 -12.31
N PRO A 124 -11.15 8.07 -13.29
CA PRO A 124 -12.40 8.73 -13.67
C PRO A 124 -13.39 8.67 -12.50
N GLY A 125 -13.92 9.85 -12.11
CA GLY A 125 -14.90 9.94 -11.04
C GLY A 125 -14.36 9.74 -9.62
N LEU A 126 -13.05 9.79 -9.41
CA LEU A 126 -12.49 9.88 -8.07
C LEU A 126 -12.81 11.25 -7.49
N VAL A 127 -13.45 11.23 -6.33
CA VAL A 127 -13.80 12.42 -5.53
C VAL A 127 -13.26 12.24 -4.13
N THR A 128 -12.69 13.29 -3.58
CA THR A 128 -12.25 13.35 -2.20
C THR A 128 -12.96 14.50 -1.49
N ILE A 129 -13.46 14.27 -0.28
CA ILE A 129 -14.07 15.29 0.57
C ILE A 129 -13.16 15.53 1.77
N ALA A 130 -12.65 16.73 1.88
CA ALA A 130 -11.91 17.16 3.06
C ALA A 130 -12.87 17.80 4.08
N SER A 131 -12.68 17.45 5.34
CA SER A 131 -13.43 17.98 6.49
C SER A 131 -12.52 18.11 7.70
N GLY A 132 -12.95 18.83 8.73
CA GLY A 132 -12.15 19.04 9.94
C GLY A 132 -11.80 20.50 10.18
N ASP A 133 -10.68 20.73 10.82
CA ASP A 133 -10.18 22.07 11.16
C ASP A 133 -8.65 22.15 10.96
N GLU A 134 -8.07 23.33 11.27
CA GLU A 134 -6.63 23.59 11.12
C GLU A 134 -5.72 22.62 11.90
N GLY A 135 -6.26 21.82 12.80
CA GLY A 135 -5.46 20.89 13.65
C GLY A 135 -5.66 19.42 13.34
N ALA A 136 -6.70 19.07 12.57
CA ALA A 136 -6.99 17.69 12.19
C ALA A 136 -7.86 17.68 10.93
N THR A 137 -7.31 17.15 9.86
CA THR A 137 -8.02 17.03 8.58
C THR A 137 -8.37 15.58 8.30
N ARG A 138 -9.62 15.35 7.89
CA ARG A 138 -10.14 14.08 7.44
C ARG A 138 -10.45 14.16 5.93
N TYR A 139 -10.01 13.17 5.20
CA TYR A 139 -10.28 12.97 3.78
C TYR A 139 -11.11 11.71 3.60
N ASP A 140 -12.34 11.82 3.11
CA ASP A 140 -13.15 10.69 2.67
C ASP A 140 -13.09 10.63 1.14
N TYR A 141 -12.77 9.48 0.56
CA TYR A 141 -12.60 9.33 -0.88
C TYR A 141 -13.43 8.17 -1.45
N LEU A 142 -13.86 8.38 -2.70
CA LEU A 142 -14.65 7.42 -3.47
C LEU A 142 -14.18 7.46 -4.92
N GLY A 143 -13.76 6.32 -5.46
CA GLY A 143 -13.34 6.16 -6.85
C GLY A 143 -13.89 4.86 -7.44
N PRO A 144 -14.73 4.92 -8.48
CA PRO A 144 -15.26 3.70 -9.09
C PRO A 144 -14.16 2.85 -9.73
N GLU A 145 -13.13 3.50 -10.28
CA GLU A 145 -12.01 2.86 -10.94
C GLU A 145 -10.76 3.74 -10.81
N VAL A 146 -9.64 3.14 -10.45
CA VAL A 146 -8.30 3.76 -10.51
C VAL A 146 -7.37 2.79 -11.22
N THR A 147 -6.70 3.24 -12.28
CA THR A 147 -5.78 2.40 -13.04
C THR A 147 -4.45 3.11 -13.30
N ALA A 148 -3.39 2.32 -13.44
CA ALA A 148 -2.11 2.75 -13.96
C ALA A 148 -1.66 1.78 -15.05
N SER A 149 -1.26 2.31 -16.20
CA SER A 149 -0.74 1.53 -17.32
C SER A 149 0.61 2.06 -17.76
N ILE A 150 1.52 1.18 -18.15
CA ILE A 150 2.74 1.57 -18.85
C ILE A 150 2.39 1.90 -20.30
N ASP A 151 2.90 3.01 -20.80
CA ASP A 151 2.74 3.42 -22.19
C ASP A 151 3.99 3.06 -23.01
N THR A 152 5.18 3.23 -22.43
CA THR A 152 6.48 2.91 -23.08
C THR A 152 7.53 2.60 -22.03
N ILE A 153 8.43 1.67 -22.36
CA ILE A 153 9.68 1.42 -21.64
C ILE A 153 10.83 1.52 -22.62
N VAL A 154 11.87 2.24 -22.25
CA VAL A 154 13.11 2.34 -23.04
C VAL A 154 14.30 2.00 -22.13
N VAL A 155 15.15 1.07 -22.55
CA VAL A 155 16.39 0.69 -21.86
C VAL A 155 17.55 0.83 -22.85
N ASP A 156 18.57 1.57 -22.50
CA ASP A 156 19.74 1.89 -23.35
C ASP A 156 19.37 2.45 -24.74
N GLY A 157 18.25 3.17 -24.81
CA GLY A 157 17.73 3.80 -26.03
C GLY A 157 16.90 2.86 -26.92
N GLU A 158 16.66 1.62 -26.52
CA GLU A 158 15.83 0.64 -27.23
C GLU A 158 14.48 0.47 -26.48
N GLU A 159 13.39 0.44 -27.25
CA GLU A 159 12.04 0.22 -26.70
C GLU A 159 11.87 -1.26 -26.37
N VAL A 160 11.35 -1.54 -25.15
CA VAL A 160 11.07 -2.88 -24.64
C VAL A 160 9.59 -3.17 -24.81
N ASP A 161 9.27 -4.33 -25.39
CA ASP A 161 7.88 -4.84 -25.54
C ASP A 161 7.39 -5.39 -24.19
N PHE A 162 6.76 -4.51 -23.44
CA PHE A 162 6.23 -4.82 -22.11
C PHE A 162 4.97 -4.00 -21.85
N ASP A 163 3.89 -4.70 -21.51
CA ASP A 163 2.62 -4.14 -21.10
C ASP A 163 2.40 -4.36 -19.60
N LEU A 164 1.95 -3.35 -18.88
CA LEU A 164 1.50 -3.44 -17.50
C LEU A 164 0.22 -2.64 -17.33
N LEU A 165 -0.76 -3.27 -16.71
CA LEU A 165 -1.96 -2.61 -16.21
C LEU A 165 -2.18 -3.01 -14.75
N VAL A 166 -2.29 -2.02 -13.89
CA VAL A 166 -2.71 -2.18 -12.48
C VAL A 166 -4.06 -1.49 -12.33
N GLY A 167 -5.01 -2.17 -11.71
CA GLY A 167 -6.37 -1.66 -11.52
C GLY A 167 -6.86 -1.83 -10.09
N LEU A 168 -7.68 -0.88 -9.65
CA LEU A 168 -8.40 -0.90 -8.38
C LEU A 168 -9.84 -0.45 -8.65
N ASN A 169 -10.80 -1.33 -8.41
CA ASN A 169 -12.21 -1.08 -8.63
C ASN A 169 -12.96 -0.89 -7.31
N GLY A 170 -13.97 -0.02 -7.29
CA GLY A 170 -14.82 0.19 -6.12
C GLY A 170 -14.07 0.77 -4.91
N LEU A 171 -13.04 1.59 -5.16
CA LEU A 171 -12.23 2.22 -4.13
C LEU A 171 -13.08 3.16 -3.27
N LYS A 172 -13.02 3.01 -1.97
CA LYS A 172 -13.57 3.94 -0.98
C LYS A 172 -12.75 3.89 0.29
N GLY A 173 -12.74 4.98 1.04
CA GLY A 173 -12.03 4.98 2.31
C GLY A 173 -11.98 6.35 2.96
N SER A 174 -11.22 6.41 4.03
CA SER A 174 -10.95 7.65 4.76
C SER A 174 -9.52 7.66 5.27
N TYR A 175 -8.97 8.84 5.34
CA TYR A 175 -7.70 9.15 5.97
C TYR A 175 -7.89 10.36 6.88
N GLU A 176 -7.52 10.25 8.14
CA GLU A 176 -7.56 11.33 9.11
C GLU A 176 -6.16 11.51 9.70
N ALA A 177 -5.67 12.72 9.72
CA ALA A 177 -4.37 13.04 10.28
C ALA A 177 -4.48 14.28 11.17
N THR A 178 -3.71 14.27 12.27
CA THR A 178 -3.51 15.45 13.12
C THR A 178 -2.23 16.16 12.72
N ASP A 179 -2.29 17.48 12.72
CA ASP A 179 -1.13 18.31 12.45
C ASP A 179 -0.08 18.22 13.56
N GLY A 180 1.17 18.44 13.17
CA GLY A 180 2.30 18.53 14.07
C GLY A 180 3.27 17.36 13.96
N VAL A 181 4.34 17.46 14.72
CA VAL A 181 5.37 16.42 14.88
C VAL A 181 5.62 16.25 16.37
N PRO A 182 5.24 15.11 16.95
CA PRO A 182 4.56 13.98 16.32
C PRO A 182 3.11 14.25 15.92
N GLY A 183 2.69 13.72 14.78
CA GLY A 183 1.30 13.67 14.34
C GLY A 183 0.73 12.27 14.45
N SER A 184 -0.59 12.13 14.51
CA SER A 184 -1.25 10.82 14.45
C SER A 184 -2.05 10.68 13.16
N PHE A 185 -2.22 9.46 12.70
CA PHE A 185 -3.11 9.17 11.59
C PHE A 185 -3.97 7.94 11.86
N VAL A 186 -5.12 7.89 11.19
CA VAL A 186 -5.98 6.72 11.05
C VAL A 186 -6.41 6.63 9.61
N SER A 187 -6.32 5.46 9.02
CA SER A 187 -6.74 5.21 7.64
C SER A 187 -7.61 3.96 7.55
N MET A 188 -8.60 3.99 6.67
CA MET A 188 -9.43 2.86 6.29
C MET A 188 -9.62 2.92 4.78
N THR A 189 -9.41 1.80 4.10
CA THR A 189 -9.56 1.70 2.64
C THR A 189 -10.21 0.37 2.31
N ASP A 190 -11.27 0.41 1.51
CA ASP A 190 -11.86 -0.77 0.91
C ASP A 190 -11.78 -0.68 -0.61
N ALA A 191 -11.64 -1.81 -1.27
CA ALA A 191 -11.81 -1.94 -2.71
C ALA A 191 -12.52 -3.25 -3.04
N GLU A 192 -13.35 -3.25 -4.08
CA GLU A 192 -14.06 -4.45 -4.51
C GLU A 192 -13.10 -5.43 -5.20
N GLU A 193 -12.13 -4.90 -5.96
CA GLU A 193 -11.22 -5.71 -6.75
C GLU A 193 -9.90 -4.98 -6.98
N PHE A 194 -8.79 -5.72 -6.91
CA PHE A 194 -7.47 -5.31 -7.34
C PHE A 194 -6.97 -6.26 -8.43
N THR A 195 -6.46 -5.71 -9.52
CA THR A 195 -5.96 -6.46 -10.66
C THR A 195 -4.57 -6.02 -11.07
N ILE A 196 -3.74 -6.99 -11.48
CA ILE A 196 -2.49 -6.75 -12.21
C ILE A 196 -2.51 -7.63 -13.44
N THR A 197 -2.20 -7.07 -14.58
CA THR A 197 -1.79 -7.83 -15.77
C THR A 197 -0.46 -7.28 -16.27
N ALA A 198 0.48 -8.19 -16.53
CA ALA A 198 1.75 -7.83 -17.13
C ALA A 198 2.13 -8.89 -18.18
N GLU A 199 2.60 -8.45 -19.32
CA GLU A 199 3.13 -9.32 -20.34
C GLU A 199 4.36 -8.67 -21.00
N GLY A 200 5.29 -9.50 -21.45
CA GLY A 200 6.49 -9.01 -22.09
C GLY A 200 7.20 -10.06 -22.88
N VAL A 201 8.02 -9.58 -23.81
CA VAL A 201 8.87 -10.39 -24.69
C VAL A 201 10.31 -9.96 -24.46
N ASP A 202 11.23 -10.93 -24.38
CA ASP A 202 12.66 -10.65 -24.26
C ASP A 202 13.15 -9.92 -25.54
N PRO A 203 13.74 -8.74 -25.43
CA PRO A 203 14.22 -7.99 -26.59
C PRO A 203 15.31 -8.72 -27.37
N ASP A 204 16.11 -9.57 -26.72
CA ASP A 204 17.21 -10.33 -27.35
C ASP A 204 16.73 -11.68 -27.88
N ASP A 205 15.63 -12.23 -27.36
CA ASP A 205 15.06 -13.51 -27.82
C ASP A 205 13.53 -13.43 -27.89
N SER A 206 13.00 -13.13 -29.05
CA SER A 206 11.55 -13.05 -29.27
C SER A 206 10.79 -14.37 -29.05
N ALA A 207 11.49 -15.49 -28.82
CA ALA A 207 10.89 -16.75 -28.41
C ALA A 207 10.70 -16.85 -26.88
N ALA A 208 11.33 -15.96 -26.12
CA ALA A 208 11.16 -15.84 -24.68
C ALA A 208 10.11 -14.77 -24.35
N SER A 209 9.07 -15.19 -23.64
CA SER A 209 7.98 -14.32 -23.24
C SER A 209 7.42 -14.73 -21.89
N PHE A 210 6.75 -13.79 -21.24
CA PHE A 210 5.99 -14.08 -20.01
C PHE A 210 4.67 -13.33 -19.98
N ALA A 211 3.74 -13.87 -19.20
CA ALA A 211 2.49 -13.21 -18.85
C ALA A 211 2.17 -13.46 -17.36
N ILE A 212 1.73 -12.43 -16.69
CA ILE A 212 1.29 -12.44 -15.29
C ILE A 212 -0.13 -11.90 -15.24
N ALA A 213 -1.00 -12.56 -14.49
CA ALA A 213 -2.28 -11.99 -14.10
C ALA A 213 -2.51 -12.25 -12.61
N MET A 214 -3.01 -11.23 -11.92
CA MET A 214 -3.45 -11.29 -10.53
C MET A 214 -4.83 -10.66 -10.42
N ASN A 215 -5.70 -11.32 -9.69
CA ASN A 215 -6.99 -10.77 -9.29
C ASN A 215 -7.19 -11.05 -7.80
N VAL A 216 -7.60 -10.03 -7.05
CA VAL A 216 -7.87 -10.09 -5.61
C VAL A 216 -9.18 -9.38 -5.35
N SER A 217 -10.14 -10.05 -4.70
CA SER A 217 -11.44 -9.49 -4.36
C SER A 217 -11.53 -9.01 -2.92
N ASP A 218 -12.48 -8.14 -2.64
CA ASP A 218 -12.91 -7.74 -1.31
C ASP A 218 -11.74 -7.29 -0.40
N ILE A 219 -10.94 -6.35 -0.90
CA ILE A 219 -9.80 -5.83 -0.17
C ILE A 219 -10.29 -4.83 0.90
N SER A 220 -9.80 -4.99 2.13
CA SER A 220 -9.96 -4.02 3.21
C SER A 220 -8.61 -3.76 3.88
N SER A 221 -8.30 -2.51 4.12
CA SER A 221 -7.08 -2.08 4.80
C SER A 221 -7.40 -1.08 5.90
N GLU A 222 -6.81 -1.29 7.05
CA GLU A 222 -6.87 -0.37 8.19
C GLU A 222 -5.44 -0.04 8.62
N GLY A 223 -5.21 1.22 8.98
CA GLY A 223 -3.91 1.67 9.47
C GLY A 223 -4.07 2.77 10.52
N SER A 224 -3.17 2.79 11.48
CA SER A 224 -3.10 3.88 12.46
C SER A 224 -1.69 4.02 13.00
N GLY A 225 -1.37 5.19 13.53
CA GLY A 225 -0.07 5.35 14.15
C GLY A 225 0.29 6.78 14.51
N ILE A 226 1.50 6.90 15.02
CA ILE A 226 2.17 8.15 15.33
C ILE A 226 3.32 8.31 14.34
N VAL A 227 3.29 9.41 13.59
CA VAL A 227 4.35 9.77 12.64
C VAL A 227 5.19 10.87 13.26
N THR A 228 6.47 10.61 13.40
CA THR A 228 7.49 11.58 13.76
C THR A 228 8.16 12.08 12.48
N ALA A 229 8.96 13.14 12.51
CA ALA A 229 9.51 13.76 11.30
C ALA A 229 10.02 12.72 10.29
N LEU A 230 9.41 12.69 9.10
CA LEU A 230 9.71 11.74 8.03
C LEU A 230 11.02 12.01 7.27
N ALA A 231 11.71 13.09 7.60
CA ALA A 231 13.00 13.44 7.01
C ALA A 231 14.08 12.50 7.55
N GLY A 232 14.20 11.31 6.99
CA GLY A 232 15.28 10.41 7.35
C GLY A 232 14.91 8.95 7.51
N PHE A 233 14.12 8.37 6.59
CA PHE A 233 14.02 6.89 6.50
C PHE A 233 15.39 6.20 6.38
N GLY A 234 16.49 6.96 6.19
CA GLY A 234 17.86 6.45 6.24
C GLY A 234 18.37 6.08 7.64
N ASP A 235 17.70 6.53 8.73
CA ASP A 235 18.05 6.17 10.11
C ASP A 235 16.82 5.72 10.89
N MET A 236 16.40 4.50 10.66
CA MET A 236 15.22 3.88 11.28
C MET A 236 15.32 3.86 12.82
N SER A 237 16.51 3.70 13.38
CA SER A 237 16.72 3.76 14.83
C SER A 237 16.35 5.12 15.42
N THR A 238 16.75 6.19 14.78
CA THR A 238 16.37 7.54 15.18
C THR A 238 14.85 7.73 15.05
N VAL A 239 14.25 7.28 13.96
CA VAL A 239 12.79 7.36 13.74
C VAL A 239 12.03 6.62 14.85
N LEU A 240 12.38 5.38 15.15
CA LEU A 240 11.74 4.59 16.20
C LEU A 240 11.97 5.21 17.59
N SER A 241 13.19 5.65 17.88
CA SER A 241 13.52 6.30 19.16
C SER A 241 12.79 7.62 19.38
N SER A 242 12.35 8.29 18.30
CA SER A 242 11.55 9.52 18.38
C SER A 242 10.07 9.28 18.69
N GLY A 243 9.63 8.01 18.79
CA GLY A 243 8.26 7.62 19.12
C GLY A 243 7.39 7.29 17.91
N PHE A 244 7.99 7.03 16.76
CA PHE A 244 7.28 6.46 15.60
C PHE A 244 6.67 5.11 16.00
N ASP A 245 5.38 4.96 15.77
CA ASP A 245 4.62 3.77 16.13
C ASP A 245 3.47 3.62 15.13
N THR A 246 3.43 2.52 14.40
CA THR A 246 2.39 2.28 13.38
C THR A 246 1.92 0.85 13.41
N SER A 247 0.63 0.67 13.17
CA SER A 247 0.00 -0.62 12.95
C SER A 247 -0.86 -0.57 11.70
N TRP A 248 -0.91 -1.67 10.97
CA TRP A 248 -1.75 -1.82 9.80
C TRP A 248 -2.21 -3.26 9.63
N THR A 249 -3.34 -3.42 8.99
CA THR A 249 -3.91 -4.71 8.59
C THR A 249 -4.47 -4.58 7.19
N VAL A 250 -4.21 -5.58 6.36
CA VAL A 250 -4.85 -5.75 5.06
C VAL A 250 -5.48 -7.11 5.04
N SER A 251 -6.72 -7.21 4.62
CA SER A 251 -7.43 -8.48 4.39
C SER A 251 -8.03 -8.49 3.00
N HIS A 252 -8.23 -9.68 2.47
CA HIS A 252 -8.84 -9.85 1.15
C HIS A 252 -9.70 -11.13 1.11
N GLY A 253 -10.64 -11.16 0.17
CA GLY A 253 -11.41 -12.35 -0.19
C GLY A 253 -10.63 -13.29 -1.10
N ALA A 254 -11.28 -13.81 -2.12
CA ALA A 254 -10.63 -14.71 -3.07
C ALA A 254 -9.50 -14.02 -3.84
N ALA A 255 -8.40 -14.73 -4.05
CA ALA A 255 -7.30 -14.29 -4.88
C ALA A 255 -6.89 -15.37 -5.88
N GLU A 256 -6.53 -14.95 -7.09
CA GLU A 256 -5.96 -15.77 -8.14
C GLU A 256 -4.71 -15.10 -8.68
N TYR A 257 -3.65 -15.87 -8.82
CA TYR A 257 -2.41 -15.46 -9.47
C TYR A 257 -2.05 -16.49 -10.54
N THR A 258 -1.72 -16.02 -11.73
CA THR A 258 -1.23 -16.85 -12.84
C THR A 258 0.08 -16.30 -13.38
N PHE A 259 0.99 -17.18 -13.68
CA PHE A 259 2.20 -16.90 -14.43
C PHE A 259 2.32 -17.88 -15.58
N ALA A 260 2.56 -17.38 -16.77
CA ALA A 260 2.89 -18.18 -17.95
C ALA A 260 4.22 -17.69 -18.50
N GLY A 261 5.16 -18.61 -18.73
CA GLY A 261 6.45 -18.33 -19.36
C GLY A 261 6.67 -19.25 -20.55
N ALA A 262 7.29 -18.73 -21.58
CA ALA A 262 7.72 -19.49 -22.76
C ALA A 262 9.17 -19.12 -23.10
N ASN A 263 9.94 -20.13 -23.56
CA ASN A 263 11.24 -19.94 -24.18
C ASN A 263 11.37 -20.95 -25.33
N GLY A 264 11.03 -20.53 -26.52
CA GLY A 264 10.91 -21.41 -27.67
C GLY A 264 9.83 -22.50 -27.45
N ALA A 265 10.28 -23.74 -27.30
CA ALA A 265 9.39 -24.88 -27.05
C ALA A 265 9.20 -25.19 -25.55
N GLU A 266 9.96 -24.56 -24.68
CA GLU A 266 9.87 -24.70 -23.24
C GLU A 266 8.75 -23.83 -22.71
N LEU A 267 7.82 -24.45 -21.96
CA LEU A 267 6.66 -23.80 -21.39
C LEU A 267 6.65 -24.00 -19.87
N PHE A 268 6.31 -22.96 -19.16
CA PHE A 268 6.11 -22.97 -17.73
C PHE A 268 4.80 -22.26 -17.39
N ASN A 269 3.95 -22.87 -16.56
CA ASN A 269 2.75 -22.22 -16.05
C ASN A 269 2.63 -22.48 -14.55
N LEU A 270 2.25 -21.44 -13.82
CA LEU A 270 1.90 -21.48 -12.39
C LEU A 270 0.53 -20.86 -12.24
N THR A 271 -0.34 -21.53 -11.50
CA THR A 271 -1.60 -20.96 -11.01
C THR A 271 -1.67 -21.14 -9.51
N THR A 272 -1.99 -20.08 -8.80
CA THR A 272 -2.23 -20.11 -7.37
C THR A 272 -3.57 -19.45 -7.08
N THR A 273 -4.41 -20.11 -6.29
CA THR A 273 -5.67 -19.53 -5.81
C THR A 273 -5.74 -19.60 -4.29
N SER A 274 -6.46 -18.67 -3.68
CA SER A 274 -6.81 -18.72 -2.25
C SER A 274 -8.25 -18.24 -2.04
N GLU A 275 -8.88 -18.72 -0.96
CA GLU A 275 -10.23 -18.30 -0.58
C GLU A 275 -10.23 -16.96 0.13
N SER A 276 -9.22 -16.70 0.96
CA SER A 276 -9.01 -15.43 1.64
C SER A 276 -7.58 -15.32 2.15
N GLY A 277 -7.18 -14.11 2.49
CA GLY A 277 -5.91 -13.86 3.15
C GLY A 277 -5.92 -12.60 3.99
N SER A 278 -4.90 -12.49 4.83
CA SER A 278 -4.64 -11.28 5.62
C SER A 278 -3.16 -11.07 5.85
N LEU A 279 -2.81 -9.81 6.06
CA LEU A 279 -1.48 -9.37 6.38
C LEU A 279 -1.58 -8.24 7.42
N ALA A 280 -0.86 -8.34 8.52
CA ALA A 280 -0.82 -7.32 9.55
C ALA A 280 0.62 -7.01 9.92
N GLY A 281 0.89 -5.76 10.22
CA GLY A 281 2.18 -5.31 10.69
C GLY A 281 2.03 -4.27 11.80
N GLU A 282 2.96 -4.31 12.73
CA GLU A 282 3.13 -3.32 13.77
C GLU A 282 4.63 -3.03 13.89
N ILE A 283 5.00 -1.77 13.88
CA ILE A 283 6.39 -1.35 14.08
C ILE A 283 6.43 -0.12 14.98
N GLY A 284 7.23 -0.21 16.02
CA GLY A 284 7.40 0.86 16.98
C GLY A 284 8.63 0.61 17.89
N PRO A 285 8.83 1.46 18.91
CA PRO A 285 9.91 1.26 19.88
C PRO A 285 9.82 -0.06 20.63
N GLY A 286 8.62 -0.66 20.68
CA GLY A 286 8.36 -1.96 21.34
C GLY A 286 8.78 -3.17 20.54
N GLY A 287 8.97 -3.05 19.25
CA GLY A 287 9.32 -4.14 18.37
C GLY A 287 8.69 -4.04 16.98
N LEU A 288 8.98 -5.05 16.17
CA LEU A 288 8.31 -5.34 14.90
C LEU A 288 7.50 -6.63 15.08
N VAL A 289 6.22 -6.56 14.73
CA VAL A 289 5.37 -7.74 14.56
C VAL A 289 4.89 -7.77 13.11
N TYR A 290 5.00 -8.92 12.50
CA TYR A 290 4.50 -9.18 11.15
C TYR A 290 3.76 -10.52 11.17
N GLU A 291 2.52 -10.52 10.74
CA GLU A 291 1.67 -11.69 10.72
C GLU A 291 0.87 -11.73 9.42
N GLY A 292 0.81 -12.89 8.79
CA GLY A 292 0.01 -13.01 7.58
C GLY A 292 -0.19 -14.44 7.15
N GLY A 293 -1.18 -14.64 6.30
CA GLY A 293 -1.49 -15.96 5.77
C GLY A 293 -2.68 -15.98 4.84
N ASN A 294 -2.90 -17.16 4.26
CA ASN A 294 -4.00 -17.45 3.37
C ASN A 294 -4.73 -18.74 3.80
N THR A 295 -6.00 -18.81 3.46
CA THR A 295 -6.83 -20.01 3.61
C THR A 295 -7.23 -20.55 2.24
N GLY A 296 -7.44 -21.87 2.15
CA GLY A 296 -7.89 -22.50 0.91
C GLY A 296 -6.91 -22.29 -0.23
N LEU A 297 -5.62 -22.51 0.02
CA LEU A 297 -4.57 -22.32 -0.98
C LEU A 297 -4.45 -23.55 -1.88
N ASP A 298 -4.60 -23.34 -3.19
CA ASP A 298 -4.34 -24.33 -4.23
C ASP A 298 -3.23 -23.83 -5.15
N VAL A 299 -2.26 -24.69 -5.44
CA VAL A 299 -1.13 -24.39 -6.34
C VAL A 299 -1.05 -25.45 -7.41
N THR A 300 -0.98 -25.03 -8.65
CA THR A 300 -0.81 -25.88 -9.82
C THR A 300 0.38 -25.39 -10.65
N LEU A 301 1.28 -26.31 -10.95
CA LEU A 301 2.50 -26.06 -11.71
C LEU A 301 2.57 -27.02 -12.89
N SER A 302 2.87 -26.51 -14.07
CA SER A 302 3.22 -27.31 -15.26
C SER A 302 4.47 -26.76 -15.93
N SER A 303 5.30 -27.66 -16.47
CA SER A 303 6.47 -27.32 -17.25
C SER A 303 6.74 -28.42 -18.28
N SER A 304 7.18 -28.01 -19.46
CA SER A 304 7.60 -28.96 -20.50
C SER A 304 8.81 -29.81 -20.08
N ASP A 305 9.59 -29.37 -19.10
CA ASP A 305 10.77 -30.07 -18.60
C ASP A 305 10.47 -31.07 -17.51
N MET A 306 9.23 -31.08 -17.00
CA MET A 306 8.82 -32.05 -16.00
C MET A 306 8.49 -33.41 -16.62
N PRO A 307 8.78 -34.53 -15.92
CA PRO A 307 8.46 -35.89 -16.40
C PRO A 307 6.94 -36.21 -16.37
N PHE A 308 6.13 -35.29 -15.87
CA PHE A 308 4.68 -35.36 -15.78
C PHE A 308 4.08 -34.02 -16.21
N PRO A 309 2.85 -34.04 -16.77
CA PRO A 309 2.30 -32.83 -17.41
C PRO A 309 1.99 -31.72 -16.42
N GLN A 310 1.76 -32.04 -15.15
CA GLN A 310 1.36 -31.10 -14.11
C GLN A 310 1.60 -31.67 -12.72
N VAL A 311 1.84 -30.83 -11.76
CA VAL A 311 1.79 -31.12 -10.31
C VAL A 311 0.92 -30.11 -9.61
N SER A 312 0.26 -30.57 -8.54
CA SER A 312 -0.55 -29.69 -7.69
C SER A 312 -0.37 -30.05 -6.22
N PHE A 313 -0.58 -29.05 -5.38
CA PHE A 313 -0.75 -29.24 -3.96
C PHE A 313 -1.72 -28.19 -3.42
N SER A 314 -2.35 -28.53 -2.31
CA SER A 314 -3.27 -27.62 -1.61
C SER A 314 -2.95 -27.54 -0.14
N MET A 315 -3.39 -26.46 0.49
CA MET A 315 -3.32 -26.25 1.93
C MET A 315 -4.60 -25.58 2.42
N SER A 316 -5.17 -26.08 3.50
CA SER A 316 -6.32 -25.42 4.12
C SER A 316 -5.94 -24.08 4.77
N GLU A 317 -4.69 -23.96 5.21
CA GLU A 317 -4.18 -22.75 5.85
C GLU A 317 -2.64 -22.67 5.70
N ALA A 318 -2.13 -21.51 5.36
CA ALA A 318 -0.72 -21.16 5.42
C ALA A 318 -0.59 -19.85 6.18
N MET A 319 0.04 -19.86 7.37
CA MET A 319 0.23 -18.68 8.23
C MET A 319 1.68 -18.55 8.64
N GLY A 320 2.14 -17.31 8.74
CA GLY A 320 3.43 -16.93 9.30
C GLY A 320 3.29 -15.78 10.29
N ARG A 321 4.09 -15.79 11.35
CA ARG A 321 4.22 -14.68 12.29
C ARG A 321 5.68 -14.52 12.70
N LEU A 322 6.14 -13.28 12.67
CA LEU A 322 7.43 -12.85 13.18
C LEU A 322 7.21 -11.75 14.21
N ALA A 323 7.87 -11.85 15.34
CA ALA A 323 7.94 -10.79 16.35
C ALA A 323 9.38 -10.67 16.84
N ILE A 324 9.96 -9.49 16.69
CA ILE A 324 11.34 -9.21 17.07
C ILE A 324 11.47 -7.83 17.72
N PRO A 325 12.41 -7.64 18.67
CA PRO A 325 12.79 -6.29 19.10
C PRO A 325 13.31 -5.46 17.92
N THR A 326 13.10 -4.14 17.96
CA THR A 326 13.59 -3.22 16.91
C THR A 326 14.81 -2.43 17.34
N LEU A 327 14.94 -2.11 18.62
CA LEU A 327 16.01 -1.25 19.13
C LEU A 327 16.99 -2.03 20.03
N PRO A 328 18.27 -1.63 20.10
CA PRO A 328 19.21 -2.12 21.09
C PRO A 328 18.69 -1.86 22.50
N ALA A 329 18.80 -2.84 23.41
CA ALA A 329 18.31 -2.72 24.77
C ALA A 329 19.24 -3.44 25.78
N GLU A 330 19.22 -2.99 27.05
CA GLU A 330 19.92 -3.68 28.13
C GLU A 330 19.18 -4.95 28.57
N GLU A 331 17.85 -4.93 28.53
CA GLU A 331 16.98 -6.06 28.88
C GLU A 331 16.51 -6.78 27.61
N ALA A 332 16.36 -8.10 27.71
CA ALA A 332 15.83 -8.90 26.62
C ALA A 332 14.32 -8.72 26.51
N SER A 333 13.83 -8.67 25.29
CA SER A 333 12.40 -8.60 24.93
C SER A 333 11.96 -9.93 24.31
N ASP A 334 10.68 -10.19 24.32
CA ASP A 334 10.13 -11.39 23.71
C ASP A 334 10.33 -11.37 22.19
N PHE A 335 10.76 -12.52 21.64
CA PHE A 335 10.75 -12.76 20.21
C PHE A 335 9.97 -14.03 19.88
N GLY A 336 9.42 -14.08 18.66
CA GLY A 336 8.69 -15.25 18.18
C GLY A 336 8.78 -15.40 16.67
N LEU A 337 8.88 -16.65 16.23
CA LEU A 337 8.71 -17.05 14.82
C LEU A 337 7.74 -18.22 14.79
N MET A 338 6.62 -18.07 14.07
CA MET A 338 5.66 -19.14 13.84
C MET A 338 5.47 -19.31 12.34
N LEU A 339 5.49 -20.56 11.88
CA LEU A 339 5.07 -20.98 10.56
C LEU A 339 4.12 -22.17 10.72
N ARG A 340 2.92 -22.03 10.19
CA ARG A 340 1.91 -23.08 10.17
C ARG A 340 1.46 -23.33 8.73
N LEU A 341 1.65 -24.58 8.26
CA LEU A 341 1.09 -25.07 7.01
C LEU A 341 0.16 -26.22 7.38
N ALA A 342 -1.14 -26.02 7.27
CA ALA A 342 -2.14 -27.01 7.69
C ALA A 342 -2.87 -27.60 6.50
N GLY A 343 -3.16 -28.90 6.59
CA GLY A 343 -3.89 -29.61 5.58
C GLY A 343 -3.15 -29.72 4.24
N LEU A 344 -1.81 -29.77 4.27
CA LEU A 344 -1.01 -29.95 3.05
C LEU A 344 -1.35 -31.28 2.40
N ASP A 345 -1.92 -31.22 1.22
CA ASP A 345 -2.22 -32.36 0.35
C ASP A 345 -1.45 -32.20 -0.96
N ILE A 346 -0.80 -33.26 -1.39
CA ILE A 346 0.10 -33.27 -2.55
C ILE A 346 -0.40 -34.32 -3.52
N ASP A 347 -0.41 -34.02 -4.81
CA ASP A 347 -0.88 -34.93 -5.82
C ASP A 347 -0.06 -36.21 -5.95
N GLU A 348 -0.67 -37.24 -6.54
CA GLU A 348 -0.09 -38.58 -6.71
C GLU A 348 1.18 -38.60 -7.59
N ALA A 349 1.31 -37.63 -8.53
CA ALA A 349 2.49 -37.52 -9.37
C ALA A 349 3.73 -37.19 -8.55
N LEU A 350 3.59 -36.26 -7.61
CA LEU A 350 4.68 -35.92 -6.66
C LEU A 350 4.95 -37.05 -5.67
N TRP A 351 3.90 -37.66 -5.08
CA TRP A 351 4.07 -38.79 -4.17
C TRP A 351 4.86 -39.92 -4.81
N ASN A 352 4.56 -40.26 -6.07
CA ASN A 352 5.22 -41.35 -6.78
C ASN A 352 6.71 -41.10 -7.10
N LEU A 353 7.20 -39.87 -6.99
CA LEU A 353 8.63 -39.57 -7.13
C LEU A 353 9.45 -40.05 -5.95
N PHE A 354 8.98 -39.82 -4.72
CA PHE A 354 9.77 -40.11 -3.51
C PHE A 354 9.24 -41.29 -2.69
N ASP A 355 7.99 -41.69 -2.88
CA ASP A 355 7.39 -42.88 -2.28
C ASP A 355 6.64 -43.76 -3.28
N PRO A 356 7.30 -44.29 -4.32
CA PRO A 356 6.67 -45.11 -5.31
C PRO A 356 6.09 -46.43 -4.75
N ALA A 357 6.53 -46.85 -3.56
CA ALA A 357 6.07 -48.04 -2.87
C ALA A 357 4.85 -47.79 -1.97
N GLY A 358 4.39 -46.53 -1.82
CA GLY A 358 3.23 -46.19 -1.01
C GLY A 358 3.40 -46.50 0.48
N GLN A 359 4.58 -46.32 1.03
CA GLN A 359 4.88 -46.65 2.43
C GLN A 359 4.61 -45.49 3.40
N ILE A 360 4.54 -44.26 2.89
CA ILE A 360 4.25 -43.08 3.68
C ILE A 360 2.74 -42.81 3.62
N PRO A 361 2.08 -42.54 4.75
CA PRO A 361 0.68 -42.11 4.74
C PRO A 361 0.50 -40.85 3.86
N ARG A 362 -0.58 -40.81 3.09
CA ARG A 362 -0.92 -39.73 2.15
C ARG A 362 -2.07 -38.86 2.65
N ASP A 363 -2.38 -38.96 3.94
CA ASP A 363 -3.35 -38.07 4.56
C ASP A 363 -2.77 -36.64 4.60
N PRO A 364 -3.62 -35.61 4.50
CA PRO A 364 -3.17 -34.22 4.59
C PRO A 364 -2.32 -33.94 5.84
N ALA A 365 -1.17 -33.34 5.63
CA ALA A 365 -0.18 -33.11 6.67
C ALA A 365 -0.26 -31.70 7.26
N THR A 366 0.20 -31.54 8.48
CA THR A 366 0.37 -30.23 9.11
C THR A 366 1.82 -30.07 9.56
N LEU A 367 2.46 -28.99 9.13
CA LEU A 367 3.74 -28.53 9.63
C LEU A 367 3.50 -27.34 10.56
N LEU A 368 4.04 -27.41 11.76
CA LEU A 368 4.10 -26.28 12.69
C LEU A 368 5.53 -26.09 13.15
N ILE A 369 6.07 -24.91 12.92
CA ILE A 369 7.29 -24.41 13.53
C ILE A 369 6.88 -23.27 14.44
N ASP A 370 7.17 -23.39 15.73
CA ASP A 370 6.85 -22.37 16.73
C ASP A 370 8.06 -22.20 17.63
N ILE A 371 8.73 -21.07 17.47
CA ILE A 371 9.95 -20.71 18.18
C ILE A 371 9.66 -19.42 18.94
N ALA A 372 9.79 -19.48 20.27
CA ALA A 372 9.60 -18.33 21.13
C ALA A 372 10.72 -18.27 22.18
N GLY A 373 11.08 -17.07 22.53
CA GLY A 373 12.15 -16.85 23.51
C GLY A 373 12.30 -15.38 23.86
N GLN A 374 13.44 -15.06 24.44
CA GLN A 374 13.83 -13.68 24.72
C GLN A 374 15.17 -13.38 24.06
N ALA A 375 15.23 -12.24 23.38
CA ALA A 375 16.42 -11.76 22.68
C ALA A 375 16.58 -10.25 22.90
N ARG A 376 17.76 -9.76 22.70
CA ARG A 376 18.06 -8.34 22.63
C ARG A 376 19.10 -8.08 21.56
N TRP A 377 18.96 -6.97 20.90
CA TRP A 377 20.02 -6.49 20.04
C TRP A 377 21.11 -5.82 20.89
N LEU A 378 22.35 -6.17 20.63
CA LEU A 378 23.52 -5.52 21.24
C LEU A 378 24.06 -4.38 20.38
N VAL A 379 23.62 -4.33 19.14
CA VAL A 379 24.00 -3.35 18.11
C VAL A 379 22.76 -2.84 17.41
N ASP A 380 22.88 -1.71 16.75
CA ASP A 380 21.83 -1.19 15.91
C ASP A 380 21.68 -2.03 14.64
N VAL A 381 20.53 -2.70 14.48
CA VAL A 381 20.26 -3.58 13.33
C VAL A 381 19.85 -2.81 12.07
N PHE A 382 19.57 -1.53 12.19
CA PHE A 382 19.26 -0.66 11.07
C PHE A 382 20.48 0.12 10.58
N ASP A 383 21.62 0.04 11.28
CA ASP A 383 22.87 0.64 10.81
C ASP A 383 23.51 -0.26 9.74
N PRO A 384 23.58 0.18 8.46
CA PRO A 384 24.13 -0.61 7.37
C PRO A 384 25.62 -0.95 7.56
N ASP A 385 26.37 -0.10 8.25
CA ASP A 385 27.79 -0.33 8.52
C ASP A 385 28.00 -1.48 9.54
N VAL A 386 27.04 -1.65 10.45
CA VAL A 386 27.07 -2.71 11.47
C VAL A 386 26.47 -4.01 10.94
N THR A 387 25.38 -3.94 10.17
CA THR A 387 24.69 -5.15 9.66
C THR A 387 25.55 -5.94 8.67
N GLY A 388 26.45 -5.29 7.94
CA GLY A 388 27.42 -5.97 7.06
C GLY A 388 28.48 -6.79 7.82
N GLU A 389 28.67 -6.53 9.11
CA GLU A 389 29.66 -7.21 9.98
C GLU A 389 29.03 -8.11 11.06
N MET A 390 27.70 -8.28 11.06
CA MET A 390 27.02 -9.09 12.07
C MET A 390 27.47 -10.55 12.05
N GLY A 391 28.13 -10.94 13.14
CA GLY A 391 28.47 -12.31 13.48
C GLY A 391 27.51 -12.88 14.54
N PRO A 392 27.74 -14.14 14.98
CA PRO A 392 26.90 -14.79 15.99
C PRO A 392 26.92 -14.10 17.37
N ASP A 393 27.78 -13.13 17.57
CA ASP A 393 27.91 -12.37 18.83
C ASP A 393 27.04 -11.10 18.86
N ALA A 394 26.27 -10.82 17.80
CA ALA A 394 25.41 -9.65 17.71
C ALA A 394 24.00 -9.82 18.32
N VAL A 395 23.66 -11.05 18.74
CA VAL A 395 22.33 -11.43 19.28
C VAL A 395 22.44 -11.91 20.74
#